data_fe0d4a9a19e7e4995ae3b783dbb335e3
#
_entry.id   fe0d4a9a19e7e4995ae3b783dbb335e3
#
_cell.length_a   1.000
_cell.length_b   1.000
_cell.length_c   1.000
_cell.angle_alpha   90.00
_cell.angle_beta   90.00
_cell.angle_gamma   90.00
#
_symmetry.space_group_name_H-M   'P 1'
#
loop_
_entity.id
_entity.type
_entity.pdbx_description
1 polymer ?
#
loop_
_entity_poly.entity_id
_entity_poly.type
_entity_poly.pdbx_seq_one_letter_code
_entity_poly.pdbx_strand_id
1 'polypeptide(L)'
;YDILAAQHSGYFTDNAPPSTKSCEMLQKWNEKYEWPKLRTAVASEFFKTVESQYADRIETVRGAWPDWWTDGFASGAREAAISRVTHSDIIANQAGLSFAKILGAQLPTDINDRIYDINKALLFYDEHTFGHSESVRNAYGLETWEQRSLKQSYAWEAYRHSGLLGEATMGILQSFVPKSDVPSIAVFNTLNWSYSGIAKAYVDHQILPKDKAFEIVDAAGNVI
;
A
#
# COMPACT_ATOMS: atom_id res chain seq x y z
N TYR A 1 24.95 12.21 -24.42
CA TYR A 1 23.93 11.39 -25.08
C TYR A 1 23.49 12.10 -26.36
N ASP A 2 23.27 11.33 -27.41
CA ASP A 2 22.80 11.87 -28.70
C ASP A 2 21.27 11.89 -28.81
N ILE A 3 20.59 11.48 -27.74
CA ILE A 3 19.14 11.39 -27.65
C ILE A 3 18.66 12.04 -26.34
N LEU A 4 17.59 12.80 -26.42
CA LEU A 4 16.95 13.45 -25.29
C LEU A 4 15.44 13.13 -25.32
N ALA A 5 14.89 12.78 -24.17
CA ALA A 5 13.45 12.70 -23.98
C ALA A 5 12.95 13.94 -23.22
N ALA A 6 11.88 14.52 -23.72
CA ALA A 6 11.13 15.53 -23.01
C ALA A 6 9.69 15.02 -22.83
N GLN A 7 9.25 14.93 -21.57
CA GLN A 7 7.86 14.62 -21.25
C GLN A 7 7.06 15.92 -21.21
N HIS A 8 5.89 15.88 -21.81
CA HIS A 8 4.97 16.99 -21.75
C HIS A 8 3.54 16.48 -21.61
N SER A 9 2.73 17.20 -20.88
CA SER A 9 1.34 16.89 -20.61
C SER A 9 0.43 17.97 -21.19
N GLY A 10 -0.63 17.56 -21.88
CA GLY A 10 -1.68 18.43 -22.39
C GLY A 10 -1.16 19.66 -23.13
N TYR A 11 -1.65 20.84 -22.75
CA TYR A 11 -1.23 22.12 -23.28
C TYR A 11 -0.21 22.81 -22.36
N PHE A 12 0.97 22.19 -22.21
CA PHE A 12 2.10 22.70 -21.40
C PHE A 12 1.81 22.89 -19.90
N THR A 13 0.77 22.27 -19.38
CA THR A 13 0.46 22.29 -17.94
C THR A 13 0.02 20.91 -17.48
N ASP A 14 0.12 20.67 -16.18
CA ASP A 14 -0.46 19.54 -15.52
C ASP A 14 -2.00 19.61 -15.58
N ASN A 15 -2.66 18.45 -15.63
CA ASN A 15 -4.13 18.34 -15.67
C ASN A 15 -4.80 19.11 -16.83
N ALA A 16 -4.08 19.37 -17.92
CA ALA A 16 -4.61 20.04 -19.08
C ALA A 16 -5.35 19.06 -20.02
N PRO A 17 -6.34 19.53 -20.80
CA PRO A 17 -6.99 18.71 -21.79
C PRO A 17 -6.00 18.28 -22.89
N PRO A 18 -6.25 17.16 -23.59
CA PRO A 18 -5.45 16.75 -24.74
C PRO A 18 -5.34 17.87 -25.78
N SER A 19 -4.15 17.98 -26.43
CA SER A 19 -3.90 19.00 -27.43
C SER A 19 -3.03 18.48 -28.56
N THR A 20 -3.34 18.88 -29.80
CA THR A 20 -2.53 18.60 -31.00
C THR A 20 -1.40 19.60 -31.20
N LYS A 21 -1.37 20.68 -30.41
CA LYS A 21 -0.39 21.78 -30.59
C LYS A 21 1.07 21.35 -30.51
N SER A 22 1.36 20.34 -29.69
CA SER A 22 2.71 19.76 -29.63
C SER A 22 3.10 19.09 -30.93
N CYS A 23 2.20 18.31 -31.53
CA CYS A 23 2.47 17.65 -32.81
C CYS A 23 2.67 18.69 -33.93
N GLU A 24 1.84 19.74 -33.96
CA GLU A 24 1.99 20.84 -34.88
C GLU A 24 3.31 21.60 -34.70
N MET A 25 3.74 21.81 -33.47
CA MET A 25 5.02 22.41 -33.13
C MET A 25 6.20 21.55 -33.62
N LEU A 26 6.15 20.24 -33.37
CA LEU A 26 7.17 19.29 -33.83
C LEU A 26 7.26 19.27 -35.36
N GLN A 27 6.14 19.31 -36.06
CA GLN A 27 6.09 19.34 -37.51
C GLN A 27 6.76 20.62 -38.01
N LYS A 28 6.35 21.79 -37.53
CA LYS A 28 6.93 23.08 -37.91
C LYS A 28 8.41 23.18 -37.63
N TRP A 29 8.85 22.61 -36.50
CA TRP A 29 10.27 22.53 -36.17
C TRP A 29 11.04 21.72 -37.21
N ASN A 30 10.57 20.52 -37.52
CA ASN A 30 11.23 19.63 -38.49
C ASN A 30 11.22 20.14 -39.94
N GLU A 31 10.27 21.00 -40.28
CA GLU A 31 10.23 21.70 -41.59
C GLU A 31 11.27 22.83 -41.62
N LYS A 32 11.47 23.51 -40.49
CA LYS A 32 12.36 24.68 -40.41
C LYS A 32 13.81 24.31 -40.16
N TYR A 33 14.06 23.27 -39.35
CA TYR A 33 15.40 22.91 -38.91
C TYR A 33 15.79 21.50 -39.36
N GLU A 34 17.01 21.34 -39.86
CA GLU A 34 17.56 20.05 -40.22
C GLU A 34 17.92 19.22 -39.01
N TRP A 35 18.38 19.85 -37.94
CA TRP A 35 18.80 19.21 -36.70
C TRP A 35 18.56 20.14 -35.48
N PRO A 36 18.21 19.58 -34.28
CA PRO A 36 17.82 18.18 -34.05
C PRO A 36 16.44 17.85 -34.64
N LYS A 37 16.23 16.62 -35.04
CA LYS A 37 14.90 16.14 -35.42
C LYS A 37 14.10 15.77 -34.19
N LEU A 38 12.84 16.17 -34.16
CA LEU A 38 11.92 15.92 -33.08
C LEU A 38 10.84 14.94 -33.54
N ARG A 39 10.46 14.02 -32.68
CA ARG A 39 9.33 13.12 -32.91
C ARG A 39 8.56 12.81 -31.63
N THR A 40 7.29 12.47 -31.76
CA THR A 40 6.54 11.86 -30.68
C THR A 40 7.01 10.42 -30.47
N ALA A 41 7.06 9.99 -29.23
CA ALA A 41 7.44 8.64 -28.86
C ALA A 41 6.71 8.23 -27.57
N VAL A 42 6.60 6.95 -27.33
CA VAL A 42 6.24 6.41 -26.01
C VAL A 42 7.49 6.17 -25.19
N ALA A 43 7.37 6.22 -23.86
CA ALA A 43 8.51 6.09 -22.96
C ALA A 43 9.33 4.81 -23.22
N SER A 44 8.67 3.70 -23.53
CA SER A 44 9.34 2.43 -23.82
C SER A 44 10.26 2.48 -25.06
N GLU A 45 9.98 3.32 -26.07
CA GLU A 45 10.87 3.48 -27.20
C GLU A 45 12.17 4.18 -26.79
N PHE A 46 12.06 5.21 -25.96
CA PHE A 46 13.22 5.91 -25.42
C PHE A 46 14.09 4.96 -24.61
N PHE A 47 13.51 4.24 -23.64
CA PHE A 47 14.27 3.31 -22.79
C PHE A 47 14.94 2.20 -23.59
N LYS A 48 14.23 1.57 -24.52
CA LYS A 48 14.84 0.54 -25.40
C LYS A 48 16.01 1.07 -26.22
N THR A 49 15.91 2.31 -26.71
CA THR A 49 16.99 2.94 -27.46
C THR A 49 18.20 3.22 -26.55
N VAL A 50 17.95 3.77 -25.36
CA VAL A 50 19.01 4.04 -24.38
C VAL A 50 19.68 2.74 -23.93
N GLU A 51 18.92 1.70 -23.60
CA GLU A 51 19.45 0.40 -23.22
C GLU A 51 20.30 -0.21 -24.32
N SER A 52 19.85 -0.16 -25.59
CA SER A 52 20.58 -0.75 -26.71
C SER A 52 21.88 -0.03 -27.07
N GLN A 53 21.96 1.29 -26.81
CA GLN A 53 23.11 2.10 -27.20
C GLN A 53 24.06 2.45 -26.08
N TYR A 54 23.58 2.43 -24.81
CA TYR A 54 24.29 3.01 -23.68
C TYR A 54 24.29 2.14 -22.41
N ALA A 55 23.77 0.91 -22.45
CA ALA A 55 23.64 0.06 -21.25
C ALA A 55 24.96 -0.14 -20.50
N ASP A 56 26.07 -0.24 -21.24
CA ASP A 56 27.42 -0.38 -20.71
C ASP A 56 27.96 0.87 -19.98
N ARG A 57 27.33 2.02 -20.21
CA ARG A 57 27.71 3.34 -19.64
C ARG A 57 26.73 3.85 -18.59
N ILE A 58 25.63 3.14 -18.35
CA ILE A 58 24.62 3.54 -17.37
C ILE A 58 24.99 2.92 -16.03
N GLU A 59 25.22 3.77 -15.04
CA GLU A 59 25.44 3.32 -13.67
C GLU A 59 24.16 2.73 -13.08
N THR A 60 24.29 1.56 -12.45
CA THR A 60 23.18 0.97 -11.70
C THR A 60 23.14 1.53 -10.30
N VAL A 61 22.11 2.27 -9.99
CA VAL A 61 21.86 2.82 -8.65
C VAL A 61 20.71 2.06 -8.00
N ARG A 62 20.95 1.59 -6.77
CA ARG A 62 19.92 0.94 -5.93
C ARG A 62 19.66 1.79 -4.70
N GLY A 63 18.39 2.07 -4.45
CA GLY A 63 17.99 2.87 -3.29
C GLY A 63 16.51 3.19 -3.33
N ALA A 64 16.01 3.75 -2.23
CA ALA A 64 14.73 4.41 -2.22
C ALA A 64 14.88 5.74 -3.00
N TRP A 65 13.93 6.05 -3.84
CA TRP A 65 13.89 7.29 -4.63
C TRP A 65 12.74 8.17 -4.12
N PRO A 66 12.82 8.70 -2.88
CA PRO A 66 11.75 9.54 -2.35
C PRO A 66 11.69 10.85 -3.12
N ASP A 67 10.47 11.27 -3.39
CA ASP A 67 10.18 12.58 -3.96
C ASP A 67 9.93 13.60 -2.83
N TRP A 68 10.04 14.88 -3.13
CA TRP A 68 9.69 15.97 -2.22
C TRP A 68 8.22 15.95 -1.79
N TRP A 69 7.36 15.30 -2.53
CA TRP A 69 5.95 15.09 -2.17
C TRP A 69 5.73 14.17 -0.96
N THR A 70 6.77 13.52 -0.48
CA THR A 70 6.70 12.73 0.75
C THR A 70 6.51 13.57 2.03
N ASP A 71 6.54 14.90 1.93
CA ASP A 71 6.27 15.83 3.04
C ASP A 71 4.88 15.64 3.65
N GLY A 72 3.88 15.22 2.87
CA GLY A 72 2.53 14.90 3.34
C GLY A 72 2.52 13.85 4.46
N PHE A 73 3.40 12.88 4.43
CA PHE A 73 3.52 11.86 5.46
C PHE A 73 3.98 12.42 6.81
N ALA A 74 4.77 13.47 6.83
CA ALA A 74 5.21 14.11 8.07
C ALA A 74 4.05 14.79 8.80
N SER A 75 3.15 15.47 8.06
CA SER A 75 1.97 16.12 8.64
C SER A 75 0.86 15.15 9.05
N GLY A 76 0.86 13.93 8.52
CA GLY A 76 -0.08 12.84 8.83
C GLY A 76 0.61 11.58 9.36
N ALA A 77 1.64 11.71 10.18
CA ALA A 77 2.48 10.58 10.61
C ALA A 77 1.70 9.43 11.28
N ARG A 78 0.64 9.73 12.04
CA ARG A 78 -0.21 8.72 12.66
C ARG A 78 -0.96 7.90 11.60
N GLU A 79 -1.61 8.57 10.68
CA GLU A 79 -2.39 7.95 9.63
C GLU A 79 -1.49 7.21 8.62
N ALA A 80 -0.29 7.74 8.37
CA ALA A 80 0.72 7.05 7.57
C ALA A 80 1.18 5.73 8.24
N ALA A 81 1.36 5.74 9.56
CA ALA A 81 1.67 4.52 10.31
C ALA A 81 0.51 3.51 10.27
N ILE A 82 -0.72 3.98 10.42
CA ILE A 82 -1.95 3.17 10.33
C ILE A 82 -2.08 2.56 8.93
N SER A 83 -1.90 3.34 7.87
CA SER A 83 -1.95 2.85 6.49
C SER A 83 -0.91 1.75 6.26
N ARG A 84 0.33 1.94 6.68
CA ARG A 84 1.38 0.92 6.56
C ARG A 84 1.04 -0.39 7.27
N VAL A 85 0.50 -0.32 8.48
CA VAL A 85 0.05 -1.51 9.21
C VAL A 85 -1.08 -2.18 8.45
N THR A 86 -2.06 -1.42 8.00
CA THR A 86 -3.22 -1.94 7.28
C THR A 86 -2.85 -2.62 5.97
N HIS A 87 -1.86 -2.10 5.22
CA HIS A 87 -1.32 -2.77 4.03
C HIS A 87 -0.74 -4.16 4.35
N SER A 88 -0.10 -4.31 5.49
CA SER A 88 0.41 -5.61 5.95
C SER A 88 -0.72 -6.53 6.41
N ASP A 89 -1.67 -5.98 7.15
CA ASP A 89 -2.80 -6.74 7.71
C ASP A 89 -3.71 -7.30 6.62
N ILE A 90 -4.00 -6.52 5.56
CA ILE A 90 -4.84 -7.00 4.45
C ILE A 90 -4.19 -8.17 3.70
N ILE A 91 -2.86 -8.16 3.54
CA ILE A 91 -2.12 -9.27 2.95
C ILE A 91 -2.23 -10.52 3.84
N ALA A 92 -2.04 -10.37 5.16
CA ALA A 92 -2.15 -11.46 6.11
C ALA A 92 -3.59 -12.02 6.16
N ASN A 93 -4.60 -11.15 6.12
CA ASN A 93 -6.00 -11.54 6.09
C ASN A 93 -6.35 -12.34 4.83
N GLN A 94 -5.91 -11.89 3.65
CA GLN A 94 -6.11 -12.60 2.40
C GLN A 94 -5.41 -13.97 2.39
N ALA A 95 -4.19 -14.04 2.93
CA ALA A 95 -3.46 -15.30 3.08
C ALA A 95 -4.19 -16.25 4.04
N GLY A 96 -4.67 -15.74 5.17
CA GLY A 96 -5.47 -16.52 6.13
C GLY A 96 -6.78 -17.05 5.53
N LEU A 97 -7.50 -16.23 4.77
CA LEU A 97 -8.72 -16.65 4.05
C LEU A 97 -8.41 -17.70 2.98
N SER A 98 -7.32 -17.54 2.25
CA SER A 98 -6.87 -18.52 1.25
C SER A 98 -6.52 -19.84 1.93
N PHE A 99 -5.84 -19.80 3.06
CA PHE A 99 -5.51 -20.97 3.86
C PHE A 99 -6.78 -21.66 4.39
N ALA A 100 -7.72 -20.90 4.95
CA ALA A 100 -9.01 -21.42 5.40
C ALA A 100 -9.77 -22.13 4.27
N LYS A 101 -9.77 -21.55 3.07
CA LYS A 101 -10.40 -22.15 1.89
C LYS A 101 -9.73 -23.46 1.47
N ILE A 102 -8.40 -23.54 1.54
CA ILE A 102 -7.66 -24.79 1.28
C ILE A 102 -8.04 -25.87 2.29
N LEU A 103 -8.29 -25.50 3.56
CA LEU A 103 -8.77 -26.40 4.60
C LEU A 103 -10.25 -26.80 4.44
N GLY A 104 -10.96 -26.26 3.46
CA GLY A 104 -12.36 -26.59 3.17
C GLY A 104 -13.40 -25.63 3.74
N ALA A 105 -12.99 -24.46 4.26
CA ALA A 105 -13.93 -23.46 4.75
C ALA A 105 -14.81 -22.90 3.63
N GLN A 106 -16.08 -22.66 3.94
CA GLN A 106 -16.96 -21.84 3.14
C GLN A 106 -16.76 -20.38 3.56
N LEU A 107 -16.28 -19.55 2.62
CA LEU A 107 -16.08 -18.13 2.88
C LEU A 107 -17.40 -17.36 2.71
N PRO A 108 -17.62 -16.27 3.47
CA PRO A 108 -18.74 -15.36 3.24
C PRO A 108 -18.76 -14.83 1.80
N THR A 109 -19.95 -14.65 1.24
CA THR A 109 -20.13 -14.24 -0.16
C THR A 109 -19.67 -12.81 -0.43
N ASP A 110 -19.63 -11.96 0.58
CA ASP A 110 -19.23 -10.56 0.54
C ASP A 110 -17.71 -10.33 0.76
N ILE A 111 -16.93 -11.41 0.88
CA ILE A 111 -15.53 -11.30 1.26
C ILE A 111 -14.70 -10.47 0.27
N ASN A 112 -14.99 -10.61 -1.02
CA ASN A 112 -14.29 -9.85 -2.07
C ASN A 112 -14.66 -8.35 -2.04
N ASP A 113 -15.91 -8.04 -1.74
CA ASP A 113 -16.36 -6.65 -1.62
C ASP A 113 -15.70 -5.98 -0.41
N ARG A 114 -15.60 -6.69 0.71
CA ARG A 114 -14.87 -6.20 1.90
C ARG A 114 -13.39 -5.94 1.62
N ILE A 115 -12.72 -6.85 0.91
CA ILE A 115 -11.33 -6.68 0.50
C ILE A 115 -11.19 -5.48 -0.46
N TYR A 116 -12.12 -5.35 -1.41
CA TYR A 116 -12.15 -4.24 -2.34
C TYR A 116 -12.29 -2.89 -1.61
N ASP A 117 -13.22 -2.77 -0.68
CA ASP A 117 -13.45 -1.52 0.06
C ASP A 117 -12.26 -1.11 0.90
N ILE A 118 -11.57 -2.07 1.55
CA ILE A 118 -10.33 -1.80 2.29
C ILE A 118 -9.25 -1.26 1.35
N ASN A 119 -9.01 -1.95 0.22
CA ASN A 119 -7.99 -1.51 -0.73
C ASN A 119 -8.33 -0.16 -1.37
N LYS A 120 -9.62 0.08 -1.66
CA LYS A 120 -10.09 1.37 -2.17
C LYS A 120 -9.79 2.49 -1.19
N ALA A 121 -10.07 2.30 0.10
CA ALA A 121 -9.78 3.30 1.12
C ALA A 121 -8.27 3.54 1.25
N LEU A 122 -7.43 2.50 1.21
CA LEU A 122 -5.98 2.63 1.19
C LEU A 122 -5.49 3.45 0.00
N LEU A 123 -5.98 3.16 -1.21
CA LEU A 123 -5.60 3.89 -2.41
C LEU A 123 -6.00 5.37 -2.35
N PHE A 124 -7.18 5.69 -1.80
CA PHE A 124 -7.60 7.09 -1.61
C PHE A 124 -6.78 7.81 -0.54
N TYR A 125 -6.27 7.10 0.46
CA TYR A 125 -5.35 7.68 1.41
C TYR A 125 -3.97 7.91 0.79
N ASP A 126 -3.44 6.93 0.05
CA ASP A 126 -2.08 6.95 -0.48
C ASP A 126 -1.91 7.91 -1.66
N GLU A 127 -3.00 8.21 -2.40
CA GLU A 127 -2.93 9.08 -3.56
C GLU A 127 -2.38 10.47 -3.15
N HIS A 128 -1.56 11.08 -3.99
CA HIS A 128 -0.82 12.32 -3.70
C HIS A 128 -0.06 12.30 -2.37
N THR A 129 0.39 11.12 -1.91
CA THR A 129 1.18 10.94 -0.69
C THR A 129 0.56 11.56 0.57
N PHE A 130 -0.76 11.41 0.74
CA PHE A 130 -1.54 12.13 1.76
C PHE A 130 -1.55 13.66 1.54
N GLY A 131 -1.10 14.13 0.38
CA GLY A 131 -1.05 15.55 0.06
C GLY A 131 -2.43 16.21 0.04
N HIS A 132 -2.49 17.45 0.48
CA HIS A 132 -3.67 18.29 0.40
C HIS A 132 -3.26 19.74 0.16
N SER A 133 -4.15 20.50 -0.51
CA SER A 133 -3.88 21.88 -0.88
C SER A 133 -3.69 22.78 0.34
N GLU A 134 -2.85 23.81 0.18
CA GLU A 134 -2.63 24.90 1.14
C GLU A 134 -2.11 24.46 2.52
N SER A 135 -1.60 23.22 2.65
CA SER A 135 -1.08 22.68 3.91
C SER A 135 0.07 23.49 4.53
N VAL A 136 0.82 24.23 3.70
CA VAL A 136 1.93 25.09 4.15
C VAL A 136 1.49 26.54 4.25
N ARG A 137 0.79 27.06 3.25
CA ARG A 137 0.45 28.51 3.19
C ARG A 137 -0.67 28.90 4.11
N ASN A 138 -1.68 28.01 4.27
CA ASN A 138 -2.85 28.23 5.09
C ASN A 138 -3.20 26.99 5.92
N ALA A 139 -2.25 26.54 6.73
CA ALA A 139 -2.36 25.30 7.50
C ALA A 139 -3.58 25.22 8.44
N TYR A 140 -4.12 26.36 8.85
CA TYR A 140 -5.26 26.49 9.75
C TYR A 140 -6.55 26.91 9.06
N GLY A 141 -6.56 27.02 7.73
CA GLY A 141 -7.75 27.33 6.95
C GLY A 141 -8.78 26.20 7.01
N LEU A 142 -10.07 26.56 6.98
CA LEU A 142 -11.16 25.58 7.03
C LEU A 142 -11.06 24.55 5.90
N GLU A 143 -10.79 24.98 4.68
CA GLU A 143 -10.64 24.10 3.51
C GLU A 143 -9.47 23.12 3.66
N THR A 144 -8.36 23.58 4.23
CA THR A 144 -7.20 22.72 4.51
C THR A 144 -7.54 21.64 5.54
N TRP A 145 -8.26 22.01 6.59
CA TRP A 145 -8.73 21.06 7.59
C TRP A 145 -9.77 20.08 7.07
N GLU A 146 -10.67 20.53 6.20
CA GLU A 146 -11.65 19.67 5.54
C GLU A 146 -10.98 18.60 4.69
N GLN A 147 -10.07 18.99 3.80
CA GLN A 147 -9.30 18.07 2.96
C GLN A 147 -8.47 17.09 3.80
N ARG A 148 -7.80 17.59 4.83
CA ARG A 148 -7.03 16.78 5.76
C ARG A 148 -7.91 15.75 6.46
N SER A 149 -9.05 16.17 7.00
CA SER A 149 -9.98 15.29 7.70
C SER A 149 -10.51 14.18 6.79
N LEU A 150 -10.82 14.53 5.54
CA LEU A 150 -11.24 13.56 4.54
C LEU A 150 -10.14 12.54 4.25
N LYS A 151 -8.91 12.99 4.00
CA LYS A 151 -7.77 12.10 3.77
C LYS A 151 -7.51 11.17 4.95
N GLN A 152 -7.52 11.69 6.16
CA GLN A 152 -7.34 10.90 7.38
C GLN A 152 -8.43 9.84 7.54
N SER A 153 -9.68 10.17 7.19
CA SER A 153 -10.80 9.23 7.33
C SER A 153 -10.59 7.94 6.53
N TYR A 154 -9.98 8.01 5.34
CA TYR A 154 -9.68 6.83 4.53
C TYR A 154 -8.72 5.86 5.23
N ALA A 155 -7.66 6.35 5.86
CA ALA A 155 -6.75 5.49 6.61
C ALA A 155 -7.46 4.79 7.78
N TRP A 156 -8.28 5.53 8.54
CA TRP A 156 -9.05 4.97 9.66
C TRP A 156 -10.13 4.00 9.21
N GLU A 157 -10.78 4.26 8.10
CA GLU A 157 -11.77 3.36 7.51
C GLU A 157 -11.12 2.05 7.08
N ALA A 158 -10.02 2.11 6.33
CA ALA A 158 -9.26 0.93 5.93
C ALA A 158 -8.80 0.10 7.13
N TYR A 159 -8.24 0.76 8.16
CA TYR A 159 -7.77 0.11 9.38
C TYR A 159 -8.89 -0.63 10.10
N ARG A 160 -10.03 0.05 10.32
CA ARG A 160 -11.18 -0.56 11.00
C ARG A 160 -11.74 -1.76 10.24
N HIS A 161 -11.93 -1.61 8.93
CA HIS A 161 -12.45 -2.71 8.10
C HIS A 161 -11.47 -3.87 7.98
N SER A 162 -10.16 -3.60 7.90
CA SER A 162 -9.13 -4.65 7.91
C SER A 162 -9.11 -5.41 9.23
N GLY A 163 -9.27 -4.70 10.36
CA GLY A 163 -9.39 -5.34 11.67
C GLY A 163 -10.60 -6.28 11.75
N LEU A 164 -11.78 -5.82 11.33
CA LEU A 164 -12.99 -6.65 11.28
C LEU A 164 -12.84 -7.86 10.33
N LEU A 165 -12.13 -7.67 9.21
CA LEU A 165 -11.84 -8.79 8.31
C LEU A 165 -10.88 -9.78 8.97
N GLY A 166 -9.89 -9.30 9.73
CA GLY A 166 -8.97 -10.13 10.51
C GLY A 166 -9.70 -10.98 11.55
N GLU A 167 -10.60 -10.36 12.33
CA GLU A 167 -11.43 -11.10 13.30
C GLU A 167 -12.27 -12.18 12.62
N ALA A 168 -12.91 -11.86 11.51
CA ALA A 168 -13.68 -12.85 10.74
C ALA A 168 -12.79 -13.97 10.21
N THR A 169 -11.60 -13.66 9.70
CA THR A 169 -10.62 -14.63 9.20
C THR A 169 -10.18 -15.58 10.32
N MET A 170 -9.84 -15.03 11.48
CA MET A 170 -9.44 -15.83 12.64
C MET A 170 -10.61 -16.68 13.16
N GLY A 171 -11.83 -16.14 13.18
CA GLY A 171 -13.04 -16.92 13.53
C GLY A 171 -13.26 -18.12 12.62
N ILE A 172 -13.02 -17.97 11.30
CA ILE A 172 -13.09 -19.10 10.36
C ILE A 172 -11.98 -20.10 10.64
N LEU A 173 -10.73 -19.65 10.82
CA LEU A 173 -9.58 -20.52 11.08
C LEU A 173 -9.70 -21.27 12.41
N GLN A 174 -10.31 -20.67 13.41
CA GLN A 174 -10.53 -21.28 14.71
C GLN A 174 -11.29 -22.61 14.61
N SER A 175 -12.19 -22.76 13.63
CA SER A 175 -12.96 -24.00 13.42
C SER A 175 -12.09 -25.20 13.06
N PHE A 176 -10.87 -24.99 12.61
CA PHE A 176 -9.88 -26.02 12.24
C PHE A 176 -8.84 -26.28 13.35
N VAL A 177 -8.88 -25.50 14.43
CA VAL A 177 -8.00 -25.72 15.58
C VAL A 177 -8.56 -26.86 16.43
N PRO A 178 -7.75 -27.88 16.80
CA PRO A 178 -8.18 -28.95 17.70
C PRO A 178 -8.65 -28.37 19.05
N LYS A 179 -9.68 -28.91 19.59
CA LYS A 179 -10.15 -28.56 20.94
C LYS A 179 -9.12 -29.00 21.98
N SER A 180 -8.94 -28.15 22.99
CA SER A 180 -8.06 -28.38 24.12
C SER A 180 -8.84 -28.23 25.42
N ASP A 181 -8.51 -29.03 26.41
CA ASP A 181 -9.10 -28.96 27.75
C ASP A 181 -8.52 -27.84 28.61
N VAL A 182 -7.45 -27.19 28.09
CA VAL A 182 -6.80 -26.03 28.72
C VAL A 182 -6.83 -24.84 27.76
N PRO A 183 -6.84 -23.59 28.27
CA PRO A 183 -6.72 -22.41 27.41
C PRO A 183 -5.50 -22.53 26.52
N SER A 184 -5.69 -22.36 25.22
CA SER A 184 -4.64 -22.54 24.21
C SER A 184 -4.66 -21.40 23.22
N ILE A 185 -3.47 -21.03 22.72
CA ILE A 185 -3.29 -20.02 21.69
C ILE A 185 -2.82 -20.72 20.41
N ALA A 186 -3.59 -20.59 19.34
CA ALA A 186 -3.16 -21.04 18.02
C ALA A 186 -2.51 -19.88 17.25
N VAL A 187 -1.35 -20.15 16.69
CA VAL A 187 -0.62 -19.18 15.87
C VAL A 187 -0.54 -19.70 14.44
N PHE A 188 -0.98 -18.87 13.49
CA PHE A 188 -0.94 -19.17 12.06
C PHE A 188 0.18 -18.37 11.39
N ASN A 189 1.16 -19.07 10.82
CA ASN A 189 2.15 -18.46 9.97
C ASN A 189 1.64 -18.47 8.52
N THR A 190 1.28 -17.31 8.00
CA THR A 190 0.78 -17.14 6.63
C THR A 190 1.90 -16.92 5.60
N LEU A 191 3.18 -16.94 6.05
CA LEU A 191 4.34 -16.85 5.17
C LEU A 191 4.73 -18.23 4.64
N ASN A 192 5.42 -18.27 3.51
CA ASN A 192 5.96 -19.50 2.93
C ASN A 192 7.37 -19.84 3.45
N TRP A 193 7.78 -19.25 4.57
CA TRP A 193 9.03 -19.53 5.28
C TRP A 193 8.83 -19.50 6.78
N SER A 194 9.75 -20.13 7.52
CA SER A 194 9.77 -20.06 8.99
C SER A 194 10.11 -18.64 9.45
N TYR A 195 9.38 -18.16 10.44
CA TYR A 195 9.59 -16.83 11.00
C TYR A 195 9.67 -16.92 12.53
N SER A 196 10.66 -16.22 13.10
CA SER A 196 10.79 -16.03 14.54
C SER A 196 10.47 -14.58 14.88
N GLY A 197 9.53 -14.34 15.77
CA GLY A 197 9.09 -13.00 16.10
C GLY A 197 8.09 -13.00 17.26
N ILE A 198 7.51 -11.83 17.52
CA ILE A 198 6.53 -11.64 18.60
C ILE A 198 5.13 -11.88 18.05
N ALA A 199 4.43 -12.83 18.64
CA ALA A 199 2.99 -12.99 18.48
C ALA A 199 2.25 -12.18 19.55
N LYS A 200 1.19 -11.47 19.15
CA LYS A 200 0.32 -10.73 20.09
C LYS A 200 -1.03 -11.43 20.14
N ALA A 201 -1.46 -11.79 21.34
CA ALA A 201 -2.79 -12.33 21.58
C ALA A 201 -3.49 -11.47 22.65
N TYR A 202 -4.76 -11.16 22.42
CA TYR A 202 -5.63 -10.63 23.45
C TYR A 202 -6.32 -11.79 24.16
N VAL A 203 -6.16 -11.82 25.48
CA VAL A 203 -6.82 -12.83 26.31
C VAL A 203 -7.72 -12.14 27.34
N ASP A 204 -8.99 -12.45 27.30
CA ASP A 204 -9.96 -11.88 28.24
C ASP A 204 -9.69 -12.38 29.68
N HIS A 205 -9.84 -11.47 30.66
CA HIS A 205 -9.66 -11.77 32.08
C HIS A 205 -10.64 -12.82 32.63
N GLN A 206 -11.74 -13.09 31.92
CA GLN A 206 -12.65 -14.17 32.25
C GLN A 206 -12.06 -15.56 31.92
N ILE A 207 -11.15 -15.61 30.92
CA ILE A 207 -10.44 -16.82 30.51
C ILE A 207 -9.18 -17.02 31.38
N LEU A 208 -8.40 -15.94 31.55
CA LEU A 208 -7.21 -15.91 32.41
C LEU A 208 -7.35 -14.78 33.43
N PRO A 209 -7.82 -15.10 34.65
CA PRO A 209 -7.94 -14.13 35.73
C PRO A 209 -6.59 -13.45 36.07
N LYS A 210 -6.60 -12.14 36.26
CA LYS A 210 -5.38 -11.32 36.50
C LYS A 210 -4.66 -11.66 37.82
N ASP A 211 -5.34 -12.26 38.76
CA ASP A 211 -4.86 -12.66 40.09
C ASP A 211 -4.24 -14.07 40.12
N LYS A 212 -4.23 -14.77 39.00
CA LYS A 212 -3.62 -16.09 38.87
C LYS A 212 -2.31 -16.01 38.09
N ALA A 213 -1.27 -16.66 38.65
CA ALA A 213 -0.05 -16.90 37.89
C ALA A 213 -0.29 -17.95 36.80
N PHE A 214 0.27 -17.75 35.65
CA PHE A 214 0.25 -18.71 34.53
C PHE A 214 1.60 -18.68 33.81
N GLU A 215 1.91 -19.77 33.16
CA GLU A 215 3.03 -19.92 32.24
C GLU A 215 2.50 -20.27 30.86
N ILE A 216 3.19 -19.82 29.83
CA ILE A 216 2.93 -20.20 28.45
C ILE A 216 3.93 -21.31 28.12
N VAL A 217 3.40 -22.45 27.66
CA VAL A 217 4.22 -23.61 27.28
C VAL A 217 3.98 -23.97 25.84
N ASP A 218 4.99 -24.50 25.17
CA ASP A 218 4.86 -25.07 23.83
C ASP A 218 4.16 -26.44 23.86
N ALA A 219 3.95 -27.04 22.69
CA ALA A 219 3.32 -28.35 22.58
C ALA A 219 4.15 -29.50 23.22
N ALA A 220 5.43 -29.28 23.49
CA ALA A 220 6.32 -30.21 24.17
C ALA A 220 6.36 -30.00 25.70
N GLY A 221 5.68 -28.96 26.22
CA GLY A 221 5.66 -28.59 27.62
C GLY A 221 6.81 -27.70 28.09
N ASN A 222 7.59 -27.14 27.18
CA ASN A 222 8.63 -26.20 27.53
C ASN A 222 8.05 -24.78 27.74
N VAL A 223 8.49 -24.09 28.76
CA VAL A 223 8.14 -22.69 29.00
C VAL A 223 8.74 -21.81 27.89
N ILE A 224 7.91 -20.93 27.31
CA ILE A 224 8.28 -20.03 26.23
C ILE A 224 8.58 -18.63 26.79
#